data_5ab1ee9d043619eb6bdb401025885572
#
_entry.id   5ab1ee9d043619eb6bdb401025885572
#
_cell.length_a   1.000
_cell.length_b   1.000
_cell.length_c   1.000
_cell.angle_alpha   90.00
_cell.angle_beta   90.00
_cell.angle_gamma   90.00
#
_symmetry.space_group_name_H-M   'P 1'
#
loop_
_entity.id
_entity.type
_entity.pdbx_description
1 polymer ?
#
loop_
_entity_poly.entity_id
_entity_poly.type
_entity_poly.pdbx_seq_one_letter_code
_entity_poly.pdbx_strand_id
1 'polypeptide(L)'
;LERELGVALPVRELRYWVLGVPAPGSAWEETLGPDGLPERLVQQGWAVSYERYRPVGGVELPSRVTAAAGATRVKLTVARWELPP
;
A
#
# COMPACT_ATOMS: atom_id res chain seq x y z
N LEU A 1 -10.21 -18.12 2.75
CA LEU A 1 -10.31 -16.67 2.69
C LEU A 1 -10.67 -16.17 1.31
N GLU A 2 -9.93 -16.60 0.31
CA GLU A 2 -10.20 -16.17 -1.05
C GLU A 2 -11.61 -16.50 -1.49
N ARG A 3 -12.07 -17.69 -1.14
CA ARG A 3 -13.40 -18.12 -1.54
C ARG A 3 -14.49 -17.30 -0.89
N GLU A 4 -14.27 -16.86 0.33
CA GLU A 4 -15.24 -16.05 1.03
C GLU A 4 -15.34 -14.65 0.46
N LEU A 5 -14.22 -14.12 0.01
CA LEU A 5 -14.16 -12.77 -0.54
C LEU A 5 -14.44 -12.74 -2.03
N GLY A 6 -14.33 -13.87 -2.70
CA GLY A 6 -14.51 -13.94 -4.13
C GLY A 6 -13.34 -13.40 -4.94
N VAL A 7 -12.25 -13.01 -4.29
CA VAL A 7 -11.04 -12.55 -4.96
C VAL A 7 -9.83 -13.03 -4.17
N ALA A 8 -8.72 -13.16 -4.86
CA ALA A 8 -7.45 -13.49 -4.23
C ALA A 8 -6.79 -12.20 -3.78
N LEU A 9 -6.55 -12.07 -2.49
CA LEU A 9 -5.85 -10.90 -1.97
C LEU A 9 -4.36 -11.04 -2.25
N PRO A 10 -3.72 -10.01 -2.82
CA PRO A 10 -2.30 -10.07 -3.15
C PRO A 10 -1.43 -9.83 -1.93
N VAL A 11 -1.40 -10.81 -1.03
CA VAL A 11 -0.69 -10.68 0.24
C VAL A 11 0.79 -10.39 0.03
N ARG A 12 1.38 -11.04 -0.97
CA ARG A 12 2.79 -10.84 -1.28
C ARG A 12 3.07 -9.40 -1.69
N GLU A 13 2.24 -8.86 -2.55
CA GLU A 13 2.38 -7.49 -3.04
C GLU A 13 2.05 -6.47 -1.96
N LEU A 14 1.07 -6.77 -1.12
CA LEU A 14 0.69 -5.88 -0.03
C LEU A 14 1.85 -5.58 0.91
N ARG A 15 2.77 -6.52 1.07
CA ARG A 15 3.94 -6.32 1.92
C ARG A 15 4.82 -5.18 1.43
N TYR A 16 4.84 -4.96 0.12
CA TYR A 16 5.57 -3.83 -0.47
C TYR A 16 4.72 -2.57 -0.46
N TRP A 17 3.45 -2.71 -0.83
CA TRP A 17 2.57 -1.55 -0.97
C TRP A 17 2.37 -0.80 0.35
N VAL A 18 2.31 -1.52 1.48
CA VAL A 18 2.14 -0.86 2.78
C VAL A 18 3.34 0.00 3.15
N LEU A 19 4.47 -0.23 2.52
CA LEU A 19 5.67 0.57 2.73
C LEU A 19 5.75 1.74 1.75
N GLY A 20 4.79 1.85 0.83
CA GLY A 20 4.81 2.91 -0.16
C GLY A 20 5.68 2.60 -1.35
N VAL A 21 5.99 1.33 -1.61
CA VAL A 21 6.84 0.95 -2.73
C VAL A 21 6.14 -0.09 -3.60
N PRO A 22 6.45 -0.14 -4.91
CA PRO A 22 5.87 -1.16 -5.77
C PRO A 22 6.47 -2.53 -5.51
N ALA A 23 5.70 -3.59 -5.76
CA ALA A 23 6.20 -4.93 -5.66
C ALA A 23 7.05 -5.24 -6.90
N PRO A 24 8.12 -6.05 -6.75
CA PRO A 24 8.96 -6.39 -7.88
C PRO A 24 8.26 -7.32 -8.86
N GLY A 25 8.66 -7.28 -10.11
CA GLY A 25 8.21 -8.23 -11.12
C GLY A 25 7.04 -7.78 -11.99
N SER A 26 6.46 -6.61 -11.73
CA SER A 26 5.34 -6.11 -12.52
C SER A 26 5.48 -4.62 -12.78
N ALA A 27 4.93 -4.17 -13.90
CA ALA A 27 4.89 -2.74 -14.20
C ALA A 27 3.97 -2.02 -13.20
N TRP A 28 4.26 -0.76 -12.96
CA TRP A 28 3.52 0.02 -11.98
C TRP A 28 3.51 1.49 -12.38
N GLU A 29 2.53 2.21 -11.84
CA GLU A 29 2.44 3.65 -12.00
C GLU A 29 2.27 4.27 -10.62
N GLU A 30 2.96 5.38 -10.39
CA GLU A 30 2.94 6.02 -9.09
C GLU A 30 2.72 7.51 -9.24
N THR A 31 1.89 8.07 -8.37
CA THR A 31 1.64 9.50 -8.30
C THR A 31 2.18 9.97 -6.96
N LEU A 32 3.02 11.02 -7.02
CA LEU A 32 3.58 11.60 -5.80
C LEU A 32 2.77 12.81 -5.39
N GLY A 33 2.66 13.03 -4.08
CA GLY A 33 2.04 14.21 -3.55
C GLY A 33 2.99 15.41 -3.56
N PRO A 34 2.50 16.57 -3.10
CA PRO A 34 3.33 17.78 -3.12
C PRO A 34 4.58 17.71 -2.23
N ASP A 35 4.59 16.78 -1.28
CA ASP A 35 5.74 16.57 -0.40
C ASP A 35 6.74 15.55 -0.96
N GLY A 36 6.46 15.02 -2.16
CA GLY A 36 7.32 14.04 -2.79
C GLY A 36 7.08 12.62 -2.32
N LEU A 37 6.09 12.40 -1.47
CA LEU A 37 5.78 11.06 -0.98
C LEU A 37 4.70 10.42 -1.86
N PRO A 38 4.69 9.08 -1.98
CA PRO A 38 3.67 8.39 -2.76
C PRO A 38 2.27 8.71 -2.26
N GLU A 39 1.40 9.07 -3.17
CA GLU A 39 0.00 9.34 -2.88
C GLU A 39 -0.87 8.23 -3.42
N ARG A 40 -0.46 7.66 -4.57
CA ARG A 40 -1.20 6.60 -5.20
C ARG A 40 -0.25 5.71 -5.99
N LEU A 41 -0.50 4.42 -5.94
CA LEU A 41 0.25 3.42 -6.68
C LEU A 41 -0.74 2.50 -7.38
N VAL A 42 -0.54 2.26 -8.68
CA VAL A 42 -1.36 1.32 -9.42
C VAL A 42 -0.47 0.20 -9.92
N GLN A 43 -0.80 -1.02 -9.55
CA GLN A 43 -0.03 -2.19 -9.95
C GLN A 43 -0.94 -3.42 -9.93
N GLN A 44 -0.83 -4.26 -10.95
CA GLN A 44 -1.59 -5.51 -11.07
C GLN A 44 -3.10 -5.34 -10.91
N GLY A 45 -3.64 -4.23 -11.42
CA GLY A 45 -5.08 -3.98 -11.34
C GLY A 45 -5.54 -3.44 -9.99
N TRP A 46 -4.63 -3.22 -9.07
CA TRP A 46 -4.94 -2.63 -7.77
C TRP A 46 -4.54 -1.16 -7.74
N ALA A 47 -5.42 -0.34 -7.21
CA ALA A 47 -5.13 1.06 -6.96
C ALA A 47 -4.93 1.23 -5.46
N VAL A 48 -3.75 1.65 -5.07
CA VAL A 48 -3.38 1.79 -3.67
C VAL A 48 -3.24 3.26 -3.36
N SER A 49 -3.94 3.71 -2.32
CA SER A 49 -3.91 5.11 -1.89
C SER A 49 -3.25 5.18 -0.51
N TYR A 50 -2.44 6.20 -0.32
CA TYR A 50 -1.68 6.38 0.90
C TYR A 50 -2.09 7.67 1.60
N GLU A 51 -2.25 7.60 2.92
CA GLU A 51 -2.60 8.75 3.72
C GLU A 51 -1.87 8.70 5.05
N ARG A 52 -1.80 9.85 5.69
CA ARG A 52 -1.31 9.97 7.07
C ARG A 52 0.10 9.41 7.25
N TYR A 53 1.03 9.96 6.50
CA TYR A 53 2.43 9.62 6.67
C TYR A 53 2.92 10.06 8.05
N ARG A 54 3.78 9.26 8.64
CA ARG A 54 4.38 9.55 9.94
C ARG A 54 5.86 9.22 9.91
N PRO A 55 6.69 9.99 10.61
CA PRO A 55 8.11 9.66 10.68
C PRO A 55 8.34 8.46 11.60
N VAL A 56 9.09 7.50 11.09
CA VAL A 56 9.47 6.28 11.82
C VAL A 56 10.95 6.06 11.59
N GLY A 57 11.76 6.27 12.62
CA GLY A 57 13.19 6.08 12.49
C GLY A 57 13.86 6.94 11.43
N GLY A 58 13.35 8.17 11.22
CA GLY A 58 13.90 9.06 10.20
C GLY A 58 13.34 8.86 8.81
N VAL A 59 12.38 7.95 8.66
CA VAL A 59 11.75 7.64 7.38
C VAL A 59 10.26 7.94 7.49
N GLU A 60 9.67 8.54 6.44
CA GLU A 60 8.23 8.78 6.40
C GLU A 60 7.54 7.52 5.90
N LEU A 61 6.65 6.97 6.71
CA LEU A 61 5.89 5.77 6.34
C LEU A 61 4.39 6.04 6.45
N PRO A 62 3.58 5.48 5.53
CA PRO A 62 2.14 5.71 5.57
C PRO A 62 1.50 4.94 6.72
N SER A 63 0.55 5.56 7.41
CA SER A 63 -0.17 4.89 8.48
C SER A 63 -1.56 4.45 8.03
N ARG A 64 -2.04 4.92 6.90
CA ARG A 64 -3.30 4.49 6.33
C ARG A 64 -3.12 4.16 4.86
N VAL A 65 -3.46 2.94 4.47
CA VAL A 65 -3.32 2.44 3.11
C VAL A 65 -4.64 1.83 2.69
N THR A 66 -5.13 2.22 1.52
CA THR A 66 -6.34 1.65 0.95
C THR A 66 -6.01 1.04 -0.39
N ALA A 67 -6.30 -0.24 -0.58
CA ALA A 67 -6.09 -0.93 -1.84
C ALA A 67 -7.44 -1.33 -2.41
N ALA A 68 -7.68 -1.03 -3.67
CA ALA A 68 -8.95 -1.32 -4.32
C ALA A 68 -8.75 -1.95 -5.68
N ALA A 69 -9.57 -2.95 -5.99
CA ALA A 69 -9.60 -3.59 -7.31
C ALA A 69 -11.05 -3.95 -7.61
N GLY A 70 -11.62 -3.33 -8.65
CA GLY A 70 -13.02 -3.51 -8.95
C GLY A 70 -13.90 -3.10 -7.78
N ALA A 71 -14.73 -4.02 -7.32
CA ALA A 71 -15.63 -3.77 -6.19
C ALA A 71 -15.00 -4.10 -4.85
N THR A 72 -13.78 -4.62 -4.85
CA THR A 72 -13.10 -5.02 -3.62
C THR A 72 -12.26 -3.86 -3.09
N ARG A 73 -12.36 -3.62 -1.78
CA ARG A 73 -11.58 -2.56 -1.14
C ARG A 73 -11.07 -3.06 0.21
N VAL A 74 -9.78 -2.86 0.42
CA VAL A 74 -9.11 -3.25 1.65
C VAL A 74 -8.50 -2.01 2.28
N LYS A 75 -8.86 -1.74 3.54
CA LYS A 75 -8.29 -0.62 4.28
C LYS A 75 -7.37 -1.16 5.36
N LEU A 76 -6.17 -0.64 5.39
CA LEU A 76 -5.18 -1.02 6.37
C LEU A 76 -4.78 0.22 7.16
N THR A 77 -4.88 0.13 8.47
CA THR A 77 -4.44 1.20 9.34
C THR A 77 -3.28 0.66 10.16
N VAL A 78 -2.13 1.32 10.05
CA VAL A 78 -0.95 0.91 10.80
C VAL A 78 -0.90 1.75 12.06
N ALA A 79 -1.24 1.15 13.17
CA ALA A 79 -1.25 1.86 14.45
C ALA A 79 0.18 2.13 14.91
N ARG A 80 1.10 1.27 14.53
CA ARG A 80 2.47 1.36 15.01
C ARG A 80 3.40 0.63 14.04
N TRP A 81 4.49 1.27 13.68
CA TRP A 81 5.54 0.67 12.89
C TRP A 81 6.67 0.19 13.79
N GLU A 82 7.13 -1.04 13.55
CA GLU A 82 8.30 -1.58 14.23
C GLU A 82 9.32 -1.94 13.16
N LEU A 83 10.48 -1.32 13.24
CA LEU A 83 11.55 -1.59 12.32
C LEU A 83 12.51 -2.58 12.94
N PRO A 84 13.15 -3.44 12.13
CA PRO A 84 14.13 -4.37 12.68
C PRO A 84 15.31 -3.59 13.25
N PRO A 85 15.94 -4.13 14.27
CA PRO A 85 17.07 -3.47 14.92
C PRO A 85 18.32 -3.40 14.04
#